data_87b2a97e5b355c7636de6e5021f078d9
#
_entry.id   87b2a97e5b355c7636de6e5021f078d9
#
_cell.length_a   1.000
_cell.length_b   1.000
_cell.length_c   1.000
_cell.angle_alpha   90.00
_cell.angle_beta   90.00
_cell.angle_gamma   90.00
#
_symmetry.space_group_name_H-M   'P 1'
#
loop_
_entity.id
_entity.type
_entity.pdbx_description
1 polymer ?
#
loop_
_entity_poly.entity_id
_entity_poly.type
_entity_poly.pdbx_seq_one_letter_code
_entity_poly.pdbx_strand_id
1 'polypeptide(L)'
;MNLIEDLMERSPASRLGIVAIDADGNRRDWHFGELIATSAGLSGAFAARGVRRGNVVMTLVGNRIEWVLSLLACWRMGAVALPCSTQLREHDLEHRVAAARPQLCVGEPHLLALLPEGVPTMDLEEVAYVLDEDRPQETPASVERMDPEDPALIVFTSGTTGEPRGAIHAYRYLLGQRIQAEHWFGSRRGELGWCTTATGWSKSARNVFLAPWITGAAAVIHDGRFDPAERLDVAEELGVNVLCQAPTEYRMLARRTELRKLPALRRMVSAGEALDAETVAMFSQQMGLEPADGYGQTETGQVTANLVGEPVRPGSMGKVLPGLEARIVEGELQLRASSSPTFFSGYLDGERFESEWWRTGDLVREEEDGCLYFEGRNDDIIASSGYRIGPAEVEAALLSHPAIAEAAAVSAPDPERGAVVRAVVVLRDSAAAGDGADGEALKRELIAHCREVSAPYKAPRIVDFAAELPKTTTGKIRRAALR
;
A
#
# COMPACT_ATOMS: atom_id res chain seq x y z
N MET A 1 24.29 6.56 3.68
CA MET A 1 23.62 6.62 2.36
C MET A 1 22.58 7.72 2.35
N ASN A 2 22.24 8.25 1.17
CA ASN A 2 21.08 9.13 0.99
C ASN A 2 20.55 8.92 -0.43
N LEU A 3 19.21 8.80 -0.59
CA LEU A 3 18.58 8.55 -1.90
C LEU A 3 18.88 9.65 -2.90
N ILE A 4 18.91 10.92 -2.45
CA ILE A 4 19.17 12.07 -3.32
C ILE A 4 20.56 11.96 -3.92
N GLU A 5 21.62 11.80 -3.10
CA GLU A 5 23.00 11.67 -3.56
C GLU A 5 23.25 10.36 -4.33
N ASP A 6 22.75 9.23 -3.81
CA ASP A 6 23.13 7.90 -4.28
C ASP A 6 22.40 7.46 -5.54
N LEU A 7 21.22 8.04 -5.83
CA LEU A 7 20.42 7.71 -7.00
C LEU A 7 20.15 8.91 -7.89
N MET A 8 19.63 10.02 -7.33
CA MET A 8 19.11 11.12 -8.15
C MET A 8 20.21 12.00 -8.70
N GLU A 9 21.15 12.46 -7.88
CA GLU A 9 22.27 13.33 -8.32
C GLU A 9 23.27 12.61 -9.23
N ARG A 10 23.32 11.27 -9.18
CA ARG A 10 24.10 10.45 -10.12
C ARG A 10 23.44 10.28 -11.48
N SER A 11 22.20 10.72 -11.62
CA SER A 11 21.45 10.71 -12.87
C SER A 11 21.51 12.10 -13.54
N PRO A 12 21.42 12.19 -14.87
CA PRO A 12 21.33 13.49 -15.54
C PRO A 12 20.15 14.32 -15.00
N ALA A 13 20.36 15.60 -14.72
CA ALA A 13 19.29 16.49 -14.24
C ALA A 13 18.10 16.56 -15.20
N SER A 14 18.36 16.42 -16.51
CA SER A 14 17.35 16.38 -17.58
C SER A 14 16.63 15.02 -17.70
N ARG A 15 16.95 14.04 -16.88
CA ARG A 15 16.25 12.75 -16.90
C ARG A 15 14.83 12.94 -16.40
N LEU A 16 13.84 12.49 -17.21
CA LEU A 16 12.45 12.43 -16.80
C LEU A 16 12.32 11.51 -15.56
N GLY A 17 11.76 12.05 -14.49
CA GLY A 17 11.53 11.32 -13.24
C GLY A 17 10.07 10.92 -13.06
N ILE A 18 9.16 11.88 -13.26
CA ILE A 18 7.72 11.67 -13.07
C ILE A 18 6.92 12.35 -14.19
N VAL A 19 5.91 11.64 -14.66
CA VAL A 19 4.77 12.19 -15.40
C VAL A 19 3.62 12.29 -14.41
N ALA A 20 3.24 13.51 -14.04
CA ALA A 20 2.13 13.77 -13.13
C ALA A 20 0.88 14.14 -13.92
N ILE A 21 -0.23 13.47 -13.59
CA ILE A 21 -1.57 13.80 -14.12
C ILE A 21 -2.42 14.21 -12.93
N ASP A 22 -2.92 15.43 -12.95
CA ASP A 22 -3.80 15.93 -11.88
C ASP A 22 -5.25 15.43 -12.03
N ALA A 23 -6.12 15.81 -11.09
CA ALA A 23 -7.52 15.41 -11.07
C ALA A 23 -8.33 15.95 -12.28
N ASP A 24 -7.86 17.01 -12.93
CA ASP A 24 -8.47 17.62 -14.10
C ASP A 24 -7.90 17.04 -15.42
N GLY A 25 -6.95 16.09 -15.32
CA GLY A 25 -6.29 15.46 -16.46
C GLY A 25 -5.10 16.25 -17.04
N ASN A 26 -4.67 17.35 -16.41
CA ASN A 26 -3.53 18.10 -16.88
C ASN A 26 -2.23 17.35 -16.62
N ARG A 27 -1.38 17.26 -17.62
CA ARG A 27 -0.07 16.60 -17.56
C ARG A 27 1.04 17.60 -17.23
N ARG A 28 1.92 17.23 -16.28
CA ARG A 28 3.19 17.90 -16.05
C ARG A 28 4.32 16.86 -15.95
N ASP A 29 5.37 17.07 -16.71
CA ASP A 29 6.58 16.26 -16.69
C ASP A 29 7.59 16.87 -15.70
N TRP A 30 8.10 16.05 -14.79
CA TRP A 30 9.08 16.44 -13.78
C TRP A 30 10.41 15.74 -14.03
N HIS A 31 11.46 16.55 -14.19
CA HIS A 31 12.80 16.03 -14.37
C HIS A 31 13.55 15.93 -13.02
N PHE A 32 14.59 15.11 -12.96
CA PHE A 32 15.33 14.90 -11.71
C PHE A 32 15.89 16.20 -11.13
N GLY A 33 16.39 17.11 -11.97
CA GLY A 33 16.86 18.43 -11.54
C GLY A 33 15.78 19.23 -10.81
N GLU A 34 14.56 19.26 -11.37
CA GLU A 34 13.41 19.93 -10.76
C GLU A 34 12.99 19.24 -9.45
N LEU A 35 12.87 17.90 -9.44
CA LEU A 35 12.53 17.14 -8.24
C LEU A 35 13.53 17.39 -7.11
N ILE A 36 14.83 17.43 -7.41
CA ILE A 36 15.90 17.71 -6.42
C ILE A 36 15.77 19.14 -5.90
N ALA A 37 15.64 20.13 -6.79
CA ALA A 37 15.59 21.53 -6.39
C ALA A 37 14.33 21.83 -5.58
N THR A 38 13.16 21.37 -6.06
CA THR A 38 11.88 21.60 -5.42
C THR A 38 11.77 20.90 -4.06
N SER A 39 12.21 19.64 -3.97
CA SER A 39 12.25 18.93 -2.66
C SER A 39 13.27 19.54 -1.69
N ALA A 40 14.33 20.16 -2.19
CA ALA A 40 15.27 20.90 -1.36
C ALA A 40 14.60 22.14 -0.73
N GLY A 41 13.88 22.94 -1.50
CA GLY A 41 13.08 24.07 -0.98
C GLY A 41 12.07 23.62 0.07
N LEU A 42 11.34 22.54 -0.22
CA LEU A 42 10.37 21.97 0.73
C LEU A 42 11.05 21.47 2.03
N SER A 43 12.26 20.90 1.94
CA SER A 43 13.02 20.52 3.14
C SER A 43 13.40 21.72 4.01
N GLY A 44 13.67 22.90 3.42
CA GLY A 44 13.85 24.16 4.12
C GLY A 44 12.61 24.58 4.88
N ALA A 45 11.44 24.50 4.23
CA ALA A 45 10.15 24.82 4.86
C ALA A 45 9.81 23.87 6.01
N PHE A 46 10.16 22.59 5.90
CA PHE A 46 10.03 21.61 6.99
C PHE A 46 10.98 21.96 8.14
N ALA A 47 12.24 22.33 7.84
CA ALA A 47 13.21 22.74 8.84
C ALA A 47 12.78 24.01 9.58
N ALA A 48 12.18 25.00 8.90
CA ALA A 48 11.62 26.21 9.50
C ALA A 48 10.48 25.88 10.47
N ARG A 49 9.72 24.80 10.23
CA ARG A 49 8.67 24.27 11.11
C ARG A 49 9.18 23.31 12.20
N GLY A 50 10.50 23.26 12.40
CA GLY A 50 11.11 22.49 13.47
C GLY A 50 11.39 21.01 13.13
N VAL A 51 11.17 20.55 11.91
CA VAL A 51 11.53 19.18 11.50
C VAL A 51 13.05 19.03 11.50
N ARG A 52 13.57 17.96 12.08
CA ARG A 52 14.97 17.62 12.17
C ARG A 52 15.18 16.14 11.85
N ARG A 53 16.43 15.70 11.70
CA ARG A 53 16.79 14.29 11.54
C ARG A 53 16.08 13.43 12.60
N GLY A 54 15.49 12.32 12.14
CA GLY A 54 14.75 11.37 12.96
C GLY A 54 13.33 11.78 13.34
N ASN A 55 12.91 13.03 13.07
CA ASN A 55 11.52 13.42 13.26
C ASN A 55 10.61 12.79 12.21
N VAL A 56 9.39 12.48 12.59
CA VAL A 56 8.37 11.92 11.69
C VAL A 56 7.61 13.05 11.00
N VAL A 57 7.48 12.95 9.68
CA VAL A 57 6.58 13.78 8.86
C VAL A 57 5.50 12.87 8.29
N MET A 58 4.26 13.11 8.71
CA MET A 58 3.09 12.40 8.24
C MET A 58 2.55 13.06 6.97
N THR A 59 2.15 12.28 5.96
CA THR A 59 1.53 12.83 4.76
C THR A 59 0.12 12.26 4.56
N LEU A 60 -0.85 13.16 4.32
CA LEU A 60 -2.25 12.89 3.98
C LEU A 60 -2.53 13.45 2.58
N VAL A 61 -1.80 12.93 1.60
CA VAL A 61 -1.77 13.41 0.21
C VAL A 61 -2.03 12.24 -0.74
N GLY A 62 -2.88 12.44 -1.75
CA GLY A 62 -3.18 11.47 -2.79
C GLY A 62 -1.98 11.17 -3.71
N ASN A 63 -2.25 10.54 -4.86
CA ASN A 63 -1.23 10.26 -5.88
C ASN A 63 -0.85 11.54 -6.66
N ARG A 64 -0.32 12.52 -5.93
CA ARG A 64 0.07 13.84 -6.39
C ARG A 64 1.56 14.05 -6.23
N ILE A 65 2.09 15.04 -6.95
CA ILE A 65 3.53 15.36 -6.89
C ILE A 65 3.96 15.80 -5.50
N GLU A 66 3.11 16.50 -4.76
CA GLU A 66 3.38 17.00 -3.41
C GLU A 66 3.68 15.84 -2.43
N TRP A 67 3.07 14.66 -2.65
CA TRP A 67 3.41 13.47 -1.89
C TRP A 67 4.85 13.02 -2.14
N VAL A 68 5.27 12.91 -3.40
CA VAL A 68 6.65 12.52 -3.77
C VAL A 68 7.65 13.51 -3.24
N LEU A 69 7.39 14.81 -3.43
CA LEU A 69 8.28 15.89 -2.97
C LEU A 69 8.42 15.89 -1.44
N SER A 70 7.34 15.62 -0.71
CA SER A 70 7.38 15.50 0.74
C SER A 70 8.25 14.33 1.21
N LEU A 71 8.17 13.17 0.56
CA LEU A 71 9.03 12.04 0.87
C LEU A 71 10.50 12.35 0.57
N LEU A 72 10.78 12.98 -0.59
CA LEU A 72 12.13 13.39 -0.96
C LEU A 72 12.70 14.43 0.02
N ALA A 73 11.89 15.40 0.45
CA ALA A 73 12.28 16.40 1.46
C ALA A 73 12.64 15.72 2.80
N CYS A 74 11.83 14.74 3.24
CA CYS A 74 12.14 13.95 4.43
C CYS A 74 13.47 13.21 4.28
N TRP A 75 13.64 12.46 3.20
CA TRP A 75 14.87 11.66 3.00
C TRP A 75 16.11 12.50 2.78
N ARG A 76 15.95 13.72 2.22
CA ARG A 76 17.07 14.68 2.12
C ARG A 76 17.62 15.04 3.49
N MET A 77 16.76 15.38 4.44
CA MET A 77 17.13 15.90 5.76
C MET A 77 17.21 14.83 6.86
N GLY A 78 17.09 13.56 6.51
CA GLY A 78 17.10 12.45 7.46
C GLY A 78 15.86 12.35 8.35
N ALA A 79 14.75 12.96 7.95
CA ALA A 79 13.45 12.78 8.60
C ALA A 79 12.80 11.48 8.14
N VAL A 80 11.86 10.96 8.92
CA VAL A 80 11.16 9.72 8.68
C VAL A 80 9.81 10.02 8.03
N ALA A 81 9.58 9.52 6.83
CA ALA A 81 8.31 9.70 6.15
C ALA A 81 7.25 8.72 6.68
N LEU A 82 6.04 9.22 6.93
CA LEU A 82 4.86 8.41 7.29
C LEU A 82 3.73 8.72 6.31
N PRO A 83 3.72 8.09 5.12
CA PRO A 83 2.61 8.25 4.20
C PRO A 83 1.36 7.54 4.72
N CYS A 84 0.24 8.24 4.68
CA CYS A 84 -1.06 7.75 5.11
C CYS A 84 -2.07 7.80 3.97
N SER A 85 -3.02 6.86 3.98
CA SER A 85 -4.12 6.85 3.02
C SER A 85 -5.05 8.05 3.26
N THR A 86 -5.50 8.68 2.18
CA THR A 86 -6.50 9.76 2.22
C THR A 86 -7.91 9.27 2.61
N GLN A 87 -8.10 7.96 2.74
CA GLN A 87 -9.37 7.36 3.15
C GLN A 87 -9.48 7.16 4.67
N LEU A 88 -8.44 7.50 5.44
CA LEU A 88 -8.46 7.36 6.89
C LEU A 88 -9.48 8.32 7.52
N ARG A 89 -10.02 7.92 8.67
CA ARG A 89 -10.95 8.69 9.48
C ARG A 89 -10.27 9.18 10.76
N GLU A 90 -10.96 10.04 11.49
CA GLU A 90 -10.48 10.65 12.73
C GLU A 90 -9.85 9.63 13.69
N HIS A 91 -10.57 8.57 14.04
CA HIS A 91 -10.04 7.51 14.92
C HIS A 91 -8.75 6.85 14.37
N ASP A 92 -8.70 6.59 13.06
CA ASP A 92 -7.50 6.02 12.44
C ASP A 92 -6.30 6.97 12.54
N LEU A 93 -6.56 8.29 12.43
CA LEU A 93 -5.54 9.34 12.49
C LEU A 93 -5.08 9.57 13.92
N GLU A 94 -5.99 9.61 14.89
CA GLU A 94 -5.67 9.69 16.32
C GLU A 94 -4.69 8.59 16.73
N HIS A 95 -4.98 7.34 16.35
CA HIS A 95 -4.12 6.20 16.65
C HIS A 95 -2.71 6.39 16.06
N ARG A 96 -2.61 6.81 14.78
CA ARG A 96 -1.31 7.02 14.11
C ARG A 96 -0.52 8.17 14.70
N VAL A 97 -1.21 9.27 15.01
CA VAL A 97 -0.59 10.44 15.66
C VAL A 97 -0.07 10.05 17.04
N ALA A 98 -0.86 9.34 17.84
CA ALA A 98 -0.45 8.88 19.16
C ALA A 98 0.77 7.93 19.10
N ALA A 99 0.79 7.02 18.13
CA ALA A 99 1.87 6.06 17.96
C ALA A 99 3.16 6.67 17.37
N ALA A 100 3.04 7.49 16.32
CA ALA A 100 4.18 8.01 15.57
C ALA A 100 4.65 9.40 16.02
N ARG A 101 3.81 10.16 16.71
CA ARG A 101 4.09 11.53 17.21
C ARG A 101 4.72 12.42 16.14
N PRO A 102 4.04 12.65 15.01
CA PRO A 102 4.61 13.41 13.91
C PRO A 102 4.95 14.85 14.34
N GLN A 103 6.13 15.32 13.91
CA GLN A 103 6.55 16.71 14.07
C GLN A 103 5.80 17.65 13.13
N LEU A 104 5.34 17.10 11.98
CA LEU A 104 4.59 17.83 10.97
C LEU A 104 3.65 16.88 10.25
N CYS A 105 2.42 17.35 9.96
CA CYS A 105 1.50 16.68 9.06
C CYS A 105 1.30 17.53 7.81
N VAL A 106 1.56 16.95 6.62
CA VAL A 106 1.37 17.59 5.31
C VAL A 106 0.17 16.96 4.65
N GLY A 107 -0.79 17.74 4.15
CA GLY A 107 -1.95 17.13 3.54
C GLY A 107 -3.01 18.07 2.99
N GLU A 108 -4.07 17.48 2.50
CA GLU A 108 -5.25 18.20 2.03
C GLU A 108 -5.99 18.84 3.22
N PRO A 109 -6.47 20.08 3.10
CA PRO A 109 -7.06 20.82 4.22
C PRO A 109 -8.18 20.05 4.95
N HIS A 110 -9.04 19.36 4.20
CA HIS A 110 -10.16 18.60 4.76
C HIS A 110 -9.71 17.36 5.54
N LEU A 111 -8.54 16.78 5.22
CA LEU A 111 -7.95 15.63 5.94
C LEU A 111 -7.18 16.11 7.18
N LEU A 112 -6.49 17.25 7.07
CA LEU A 112 -5.80 17.85 8.20
C LEU A 112 -6.78 18.28 9.31
N ALA A 113 -8.00 18.68 8.95
CA ALA A 113 -9.06 19.00 9.90
C ALA A 113 -9.55 17.81 10.75
N LEU A 114 -9.21 16.57 10.35
CA LEU A 114 -9.52 15.35 11.12
C LEU A 114 -8.44 15.00 12.16
N LEU A 115 -7.32 15.73 12.18
CA LEU A 115 -6.22 15.46 13.11
C LEU A 115 -6.57 15.97 14.53
N PRO A 116 -6.01 15.32 15.57
CA PRO A 116 -6.10 15.83 16.93
C PRO A 116 -5.59 17.27 17.06
N GLU A 117 -6.16 18.03 17.98
CA GLU A 117 -5.70 19.39 18.27
C GLU A 117 -4.21 19.44 18.66
N GLY A 118 -3.52 20.48 18.20
CA GLY A 118 -2.12 20.73 18.54
C GLY A 118 -1.10 19.99 17.67
N VAL A 119 -1.53 19.19 16.69
CA VAL A 119 -0.63 18.59 15.72
C VAL A 119 -0.21 19.67 14.70
N PRO A 120 1.10 19.95 14.51
CA PRO A 120 1.55 20.90 13.51
C PRO A 120 1.19 20.44 12.08
N THR A 121 0.63 21.34 11.29
CA THR A 121 0.17 21.03 9.93
C THR A 121 0.79 21.96 8.88
N MET A 122 0.80 21.51 7.64
CA MET A 122 1.11 22.25 6.43
C MET A 122 0.16 21.76 5.33
N ASP A 123 -0.70 22.62 4.85
CA ASP A 123 -1.65 22.26 3.80
C ASP A 123 -1.03 22.33 2.40
N LEU A 124 -1.76 21.84 1.39
CA LEU A 124 -1.26 21.82 0.02
C LEU A 124 -1.17 23.20 -0.61
N GLU A 125 -1.90 24.22 -0.11
CA GLU A 125 -1.76 25.62 -0.57
C GLU A 125 -0.43 26.19 -0.06
N GLU A 126 -0.07 25.90 1.20
CA GLU A 126 1.24 26.26 1.75
C GLU A 126 2.38 25.52 1.02
N VAL A 127 2.17 24.22 0.68
CA VAL A 127 3.14 23.48 -0.14
C VAL A 127 3.29 24.17 -1.50
N ALA A 128 2.20 24.45 -2.22
CA ALA A 128 2.22 25.13 -3.50
C ALA A 128 2.92 26.51 -3.41
N TYR A 129 2.70 27.23 -2.31
CA TYR A 129 3.39 28.50 -2.05
C TYR A 129 4.92 28.33 -1.95
N VAL A 130 5.38 27.28 -1.28
CA VAL A 130 6.83 26.96 -1.17
C VAL A 130 7.41 26.53 -2.52
N LEU A 131 6.60 25.89 -3.37
CA LEU A 131 7.00 25.42 -4.68
C LEU A 131 7.02 26.51 -5.77
N ASP A 132 6.52 27.71 -5.48
CA ASP A 132 6.51 28.87 -6.38
C ASP A 132 7.91 29.48 -6.49
N GLU A 133 8.57 29.32 -7.64
CA GLU A 133 9.93 29.78 -7.90
C GLU A 133 10.09 31.30 -7.87
N ASP A 134 9.00 32.06 -8.07
CA ASP A 134 8.99 33.52 -8.03
C ASP A 134 8.99 34.08 -6.59
N ARG A 135 9.01 33.20 -5.58
CA ARG A 135 8.97 33.59 -4.17
C ARG A 135 10.30 33.40 -3.45
N PRO A 136 10.51 34.10 -2.34
CA PRO A 136 11.68 33.86 -1.48
C PRO A 136 11.65 32.38 -1.01
N GLN A 137 12.71 31.65 -1.33
CA GLN A 137 12.86 30.27 -0.93
C GLN A 137 13.52 30.18 0.44
N GLU A 138 13.00 29.29 1.30
CA GLU A 138 13.67 28.93 2.54
C GLU A 138 15.03 28.27 2.22
N THR A 139 15.99 28.47 3.11
CA THR A 139 17.30 27.82 2.95
C THR A 139 17.11 26.30 2.99
N PRO A 140 17.46 25.57 1.91
CA PRO A 140 17.34 24.13 1.88
C PRO A 140 18.06 23.46 3.04
N ALA A 141 17.45 22.44 3.63
CA ALA A 141 18.16 21.60 4.58
C ALA A 141 19.34 20.89 3.89
N SER A 142 20.42 20.67 4.63
CA SER A 142 21.56 19.88 4.15
C SER A 142 21.12 18.46 3.77
N VAL A 143 21.84 17.84 2.84
CA VAL A 143 21.68 16.41 2.57
C VAL A 143 22.36 15.65 3.71
N GLU A 144 21.54 14.95 4.51
CA GLU A 144 22.03 14.17 5.64
C GLU A 144 22.50 12.79 5.21
N ARG A 145 23.72 12.43 5.56
CA ARG A 145 24.21 11.06 5.38
C ARG A 145 23.72 10.17 6.51
N MET A 146 22.92 9.18 6.13
CA MET A 146 22.26 8.27 7.05
C MET A 146 22.99 6.93 7.14
N ASP A 147 22.94 6.32 8.33
CA ASP A 147 23.31 4.91 8.46
C ASP A 147 22.27 4.06 7.71
N PRO A 148 22.67 2.93 7.10
CA PRO A 148 21.70 2.00 6.50
C PRO A 148 20.54 1.58 7.41
N GLU A 149 20.77 1.52 8.71
CA GLU A 149 19.78 1.12 9.72
C GLU A 149 19.00 2.29 10.33
N ASP A 150 19.32 3.55 9.98
CA ASP A 150 18.52 4.71 10.41
C ASP A 150 17.09 4.62 9.83
N PRO A 151 16.05 4.98 10.59
CA PRO A 151 14.68 4.99 10.10
C PRO A 151 14.48 5.94 8.91
N ALA A 152 13.78 5.49 7.87
CA ALA A 152 13.47 6.29 6.68
C ALA A 152 11.97 6.39 6.39
N LEU A 153 11.21 5.32 6.69
CA LEU A 153 9.82 5.20 6.32
C LEU A 153 9.06 4.41 7.38
N ILE A 154 7.86 4.86 7.72
CA ILE A 154 6.92 4.11 8.55
C ILE A 154 5.70 3.77 7.70
N VAL A 155 5.25 2.52 7.76
CA VAL A 155 4.01 2.08 7.11
C VAL A 155 3.17 1.34 8.12
N PHE A 156 1.92 1.79 8.31
CA PHE A 156 0.99 1.09 9.18
C PHE A 156 0.41 -0.15 8.50
N THR A 157 0.41 -1.27 9.23
CA THR A 157 -0.15 -2.55 8.80
C THR A 157 -1.23 -2.98 9.79
N SER A 158 -2.26 -3.67 9.31
CA SER A 158 -3.26 -4.28 10.18
C SER A 158 -2.60 -5.41 10.97
N GLY A 159 -2.38 -5.20 12.25
CA GLY A 159 -1.84 -6.22 13.16
C GLY A 159 -2.80 -7.40 13.34
N THR A 160 -2.26 -8.56 13.70
CA THR A 160 -3.06 -9.75 14.08
C THR A 160 -3.81 -9.54 15.42
N THR A 161 -3.43 -8.52 16.17
CA THR A 161 -3.96 -8.18 17.52
C THR A 161 -5.07 -7.12 17.50
N GLY A 162 -5.42 -6.57 16.32
CA GLY A 162 -6.55 -5.67 16.14
C GLY A 162 -6.20 -4.23 15.82
N GLU A 163 -5.27 -3.61 16.53
CA GLU A 163 -4.84 -2.24 16.24
C GLU A 163 -3.74 -2.21 15.16
N PRO A 164 -3.79 -1.25 14.20
CA PRO A 164 -2.75 -1.11 13.20
C PRO A 164 -1.40 -0.81 13.83
N ARG A 165 -0.35 -1.52 13.39
CA ARG A 165 1.01 -1.32 13.89
C ARG A 165 1.88 -0.61 12.87
N GLY A 166 2.67 0.36 13.29
CA GLY A 166 3.62 1.06 12.43
C GLY A 166 4.91 0.27 12.25
N ALA A 167 5.12 -0.33 11.08
CA ALA A 167 6.36 -0.98 10.70
C ALA A 167 7.39 0.07 10.26
N ILE A 168 8.59 0.02 10.84
CA ILE A 168 9.68 0.94 10.56
C ILE A 168 10.60 0.32 9.51
N HIS A 169 10.84 1.04 8.42
CA HIS A 169 11.82 0.70 7.39
C HIS A 169 13.02 1.63 7.46
N ALA A 170 14.21 1.04 7.43
CA ALA A 170 15.47 1.77 7.45
C ALA A 170 15.85 2.30 6.06
N TYR A 171 16.88 3.15 6.01
CA TYR A 171 17.39 3.72 4.74
C TYR A 171 17.80 2.65 3.73
N ARG A 172 18.33 1.49 4.19
CA ARG A 172 18.64 0.35 3.31
C ARG A 172 17.44 -0.13 2.49
N TYR A 173 16.22 0.04 3.00
CA TYR A 173 14.98 -0.31 2.29
C TYR A 173 14.84 0.44 0.97
N LEU A 174 15.23 1.73 0.91
CA LEU A 174 15.00 2.58 -0.26
C LEU A 174 15.74 2.05 -1.50
N LEU A 175 17.03 1.78 -1.36
CA LEU A 175 17.86 1.23 -2.46
C LEU A 175 17.78 -0.30 -2.53
N GLY A 176 17.41 -0.96 -1.45
CA GLY A 176 17.11 -2.40 -1.41
C GLY A 176 15.98 -2.84 -2.34
N GLN A 177 15.15 -1.89 -2.77
CA GLN A 177 14.12 -2.14 -3.78
C GLN A 177 14.69 -2.58 -5.14
N ARG A 178 16.01 -2.49 -5.34
CA ARG A 178 16.69 -2.92 -6.57
C ARG A 178 16.36 -4.37 -6.93
N ILE A 179 16.30 -5.28 -5.97
CA ILE A 179 16.03 -6.70 -6.21
C ILE A 179 14.66 -6.85 -6.91
N GLN A 180 13.61 -6.29 -6.35
CA GLN A 180 12.28 -6.38 -6.93
C GLN A 180 12.11 -5.52 -8.19
N ALA A 181 12.82 -4.40 -8.28
CA ALA A 181 12.80 -3.53 -9.45
C ALA A 181 13.36 -4.24 -10.70
N GLU A 182 14.46 -4.96 -10.55
CA GLU A 182 15.15 -5.66 -11.64
C GLU A 182 14.47 -7.00 -11.97
N HIS A 183 14.07 -7.77 -10.96
CA HIS A 183 13.62 -9.15 -11.15
C HIS A 183 12.09 -9.32 -11.25
N TRP A 184 11.32 -8.34 -10.81
CA TRP A 184 9.86 -8.41 -10.87
C TRP A 184 9.22 -7.22 -11.59
N PHE A 185 9.43 -5.97 -11.15
CA PHE A 185 8.83 -4.80 -11.80
C PHE A 185 9.30 -4.69 -13.25
N GLY A 186 10.59 -4.82 -13.48
CA GLY A 186 11.20 -5.07 -14.78
C GLY A 186 11.12 -3.90 -15.75
N SER A 187 11.00 -2.65 -15.28
CA SER A 187 11.15 -1.47 -16.14
C SER A 187 12.59 -1.30 -16.60
N ARG A 188 12.79 -0.56 -17.67
CA ARG A 188 14.09 -0.33 -18.31
C ARG A 188 14.36 1.16 -18.46
N ARG A 189 15.63 1.51 -18.66
CA ARG A 189 16.01 2.90 -18.93
C ARG A 189 15.21 3.49 -20.09
N GLY A 190 14.63 4.69 -19.84
CA GLY A 190 13.85 5.42 -20.84
C GLY A 190 12.40 4.96 -20.98
N GLU A 191 11.97 3.96 -20.23
CA GLU A 191 10.58 3.51 -20.16
C GLU A 191 9.76 4.30 -19.16
N LEU A 192 8.45 4.09 -19.20
CA LEU A 192 7.47 4.66 -18.29
C LEU A 192 6.78 3.53 -17.51
N GLY A 193 6.93 3.53 -16.18
CA GLY A 193 6.25 2.63 -15.26
C GLY A 193 5.06 3.32 -14.59
N TRP A 194 3.93 2.64 -14.52
CA TRP A 194 2.77 3.13 -13.79
C TRP A 194 2.33 2.13 -12.73
N CYS A 195 2.48 2.51 -11.46
CA CYS A 195 1.87 1.80 -10.35
C CYS A 195 0.68 2.58 -9.82
N THR A 196 -0.48 1.95 -9.82
CA THR A 196 -1.77 2.59 -9.49
C THR A 196 -2.10 2.58 -8.00
N THR A 197 -1.20 2.01 -7.19
CA THR A 197 -1.41 1.89 -5.75
C THR A 197 -1.52 3.27 -5.09
N ALA A 198 -2.57 3.45 -4.29
CA ALA A 198 -2.76 4.67 -3.49
C ALA A 198 -1.63 4.86 -2.47
N THR A 199 -1.42 6.10 -2.04
CA THR A 199 -0.47 6.47 -0.99
C THR A 199 -0.83 5.82 0.35
N GLY A 200 0.14 5.68 1.25
CA GLY A 200 -0.07 5.06 2.57
C GLY A 200 0.06 3.54 2.62
N TRP A 201 0.24 2.87 1.48
CA TRP A 201 0.49 1.43 1.42
C TRP A 201 1.98 1.13 1.26
N SER A 202 2.42 -0.03 1.77
CA SER A 202 3.83 -0.44 1.64
C SER A 202 4.28 -0.54 0.16
N LYS A 203 3.35 -0.81 -0.75
CA LYS A 203 3.61 -0.84 -2.20
C LYS A 203 3.77 0.53 -2.85
N SER A 204 3.31 1.62 -2.21
CA SER A 204 3.25 2.92 -2.86
C SER A 204 4.63 3.45 -3.25
N ALA A 205 5.42 3.98 -2.35
CA ALA A 205 6.71 4.58 -2.69
C ALA A 205 7.61 3.61 -3.48
N ARG A 206 7.69 2.35 -3.07
CA ARG A 206 8.57 1.36 -3.71
C ARG A 206 8.23 1.06 -5.16
N ASN A 207 6.93 1.01 -5.53
CA ASN A 207 6.51 0.64 -6.87
C ASN A 207 6.09 1.84 -7.71
N VAL A 208 5.60 2.93 -7.09
CA VAL A 208 5.21 4.13 -7.84
C VAL A 208 6.44 4.79 -8.46
N PHE A 209 7.50 5.03 -7.70
CA PHE A 209 8.67 5.75 -8.25
C PHE A 209 10.03 5.12 -7.94
N LEU A 210 10.25 4.46 -6.78
CA LEU A 210 11.58 3.90 -6.48
C LEU A 210 12.00 2.80 -7.48
N ALA A 211 11.11 1.84 -7.78
CA ALA A 211 11.44 0.77 -8.72
C ALA A 211 11.70 1.31 -10.15
N PRO A 212 10.85 2.16 -10.74
CA PRO A 212 11.16 2.81 -12.00
C PRO A 212 12.49 3.57 -11.98
N TRP A 213 12.74 4.38 -10.97
CA TRP A 213 13.94 5.19 -10.90
C TRP A 213 15.23 4.38 -10.80
N ILE A 214 15.22 3.32 -10.01
CA ILE A 214 16.36 2.40 -9.84
C ILE A 214 16.76 1.75 -11.17
N THR A 215 15.79 1.40 -12.00
CA THR A 215 16.04 0.76 -13.32
C THR A 215 16.30 1.77 -14.44
N GLY A 216 16.16 3.07 -14.18
CA GLY A 216 16.37 4.12 -15.17
C GLY A 216 15.12 4.54 -15.93
N ALA A 217 13.95 4.06 -15.54
CA ALA A 217 12.65 4.47 -16.07
C ALA A 217 12.13 5.74 -15.39
N ALA A 218 11.09 6.35 -15.95
CA ALA A 218 10.26 7.35 -15.30
C ALA A 218 9.02 6.71 -14.69
N ALA A 219 8.36 7.42 -13.80
CA ALA A 219 7.15 6.97 -13.12
C ALA A 219 5.93 7.80 -13.52
N VAL A 220 4.74 7.20 -13.54
CA VAL A 220 3.47 7.92 -13.63
C VAL A 220 2.86 8.03 -12.23
N ILE A 221 2.39 9.23 -11.88
CA ILE A 221 1.45 9.47 -10.79
C ILE A 221 0.18 10.07 -11.37
N HIS A 222 -0.97 9.59 -10.91
CA HIS A 222 -2.27 9.99 -11.45
C HIS A 222 -3.25 10.17 -10.29
N ASP A 223 -3.77 11.40 -10.14
CA ASP A 223 -4.69 11.79 -9.05
C ASP A 223 -6.16 11.47 -9.36
N GLY A 224 -6.42 10.76 -10.46
CA GLY A 224 -7.75 10.31 -10.83
C GLY A 224 -8.20 9.08 -10.05
N ARG A 225 -9.53 8.98 -9.87
CA ARG A 225 -10.13 7.76 -9.34
C ARG A 225 -9.96 6.62 -10.33
N PHE A 226 -9.95 5.39 -9.80
CA PHE A 226 -9.91 4.22 -10.66
C PHE A 226 -11.23 4.09 -11.44
N ASP A 227 -11.14 4.18 -12.77
CA ASP A 227 -12.17 3.81 -13.71
C ASP A 227 -11.64 2.74 -14.67
N PRO A 228 -12.29 1.55 -14.77
CA PRO A 228 -11.83 0.50 -15.65
C PRO A 228 -11.84 0.89 -17.13
N ALA A 229 -12.81 1.70 -17.57
CA ALA A 229 -12.91 2.11 -18.98
C ALA A 229 -11.75 3.04 -19.38
N GLU A 230 -11.40 3.99 -18.50
CA GLU A 230 -10.36 4.99 -18.76
C GLU A 230 -8.94 4.45 -18.55
N ARG A 231 -8.77 3.40 -17.71
CA ARG A 231 -7.44 2.89 -17.32
C ARG A 231 -6.56 2.53 -18.50
N LEU A 232 -7.10 1.84 -19.49
CA LEU A 232 -6.35 1.42 -20.67
C LEU A 232 -6.09 2.59 -21.60
N ASP A 233 -7.02 3.54 -21.70
CA ASP A 233 -6.88 4.74 -22.52
C ASP A 233 -5.74 5.62 -22.00
N VAL A 234 -5.72 5.89 -20.70
CA VAL A 234 -4.63 6.63 -20.05
C VAL A 234 -3.28 5.91 -20.19
N ALA A 235 -3.25 4.59 -20.03
CA ALA A 235 -2.02 3.81 -20.21
C ALA A 235 -1.50 3.88 -21.66
N GLU A 236 -2.39 3.88 -22.65
CA GLU A 236 -2.06 4.00 -24.07
C GLU A 236 -1.59 5.42 -24.43
N GLU A 237 -2.33 6.43 -24.02
CA GLU A 237 -2.02 7.85 -24.26
C GLU A 237 -0.64 8.23 -23.72
N LEU A 238 -0.33 7.79 -22.50
CA LEU A 238 0.96 8.05 -21.86
C LEU A 238 2.10 7.18 -22.43
N GLY A 239 1.78 6.11 -23.14
CA GLY A 239 2.76 5.14 -23.62
C GLY A 239 3.40 4.33 -22.50
N VAL A 240 2.61 3.90 -21.53
CA VAL A 240 3.06 3.10 -20.38
C VAL A 240 3.67 1.78 -20.84
N ASN A 241 4.89 1.48 -20.38
CA ASN A 241 5.60 0.25 -20.72
C ASN A 241 5.43 -0.85 -19.65
N VAL A 242 5.31 -0.46 -18.39
CA VAL A 242 5.09 -1.38 -17.26
C VAL A 242 3.91 -0.90 -16.45
N LEU A 243 2.87 -1.74 -16.31
CA LEU A 243 1.68 -1.45 -15.51
C LEU A 243 1.66 -2.35 -14.27
N CYS A 244 1.65 -1.73 -13.09
CA CYS A 244 1.59 -2.39 -11.80
C CYS A 244 0.25 -2.08 -11.13
N GLN A 245 -0.58 -3.09 -10.94
CA GLN A 245 -1.91 -2.95 -10.33
C GLN A 245 -2.16 -4.00 -9.26
N ALA A 246 -3.19 -3.76 -8.44
CA ALA A 246 -3.71 -4.80 -7.57
C ALA A 246 -4.48 -5.87 -8.39
N PRO A 247 -4.51 -7.14 -7.95
CA PRO A 247 -5.33 -8.18 -8.59
C PRO A 247 -6.79 -7.79 -8.80
N THR A 248 -7.37 -7.10 -7.83
CA THR A 248 -8.75 -6.57 -7.97
C THR A 248 -8.90 -5.63 -9.16
N GLU A 249 -7.96 -4.72 -9.41
CA GLU A 249 -8.04 -3.83 -10.57
C GLU A 249 -7.95 -4.63 -11.89
N TYR A 250 -7.08 -5.63 -11.95
CA TYR A 250 -7.00 -6.55 -13.11
C TYR A 250 -8.31 -7.32 -13.32
N ARG A 251 -8.91 -7.85 -12.25
CA ARG A 251 -10.23 -8.52 -12.35
C ARG A 251 -11.33 -7.57 -12.84
N MET A 252 -11.33 -6.32 -12.38
CA MET A 252 -12.30 -5.32 -12.85
C MET A 252 -12.10 -4.97 -14.31
N LEU A 253 -10.86 -4.75 -14.75
CA LEU A 253 -10.53 -4.55 -16.18
C LEU A 253 -11.02 -5.74 -17.01
N ALA A 254 -10.67 -6.97 -16.64
CA ALA A 254 -11.03 -8.17 -17.37
C ALA A 254 -12.55 -8.36 -17.54
N ARG A 255 -13.36 -7.88 -16.57
CA ARG A 255 -14.82 -8.09 -16.55
C ARG A 255 -15.63 -6.91 -17.05
N ARG A 256 -15.07 -5.70 -17.00
CA ARG A 256 -15.84 -4.46 -17.24
C ARG A 256 -15.34 -3.68 -18.46
N THR A 257 -14.23 -4.11 -19.08
CA THR A 257 -13.60 -3.40 -20.18
C THR A 257 -13.28 -4.36 -21.31
N GLU A 258 -13.33 -3.88 -22.54
CA GLU A 258 -12.79 -4.59 -23.69
C GLU A 258 -11.25 -4.50 -23.62
N LEU A 259 -10.61 -5.62 -23.27
CA LEU A 259 -9.15 -5.69 -23.24
C LEU A 259 -8.60 -5.61 -24.68
N ARG A 260 -7.60 -4.77 -24.87
CA ARG A 260 -6.95 -4.58 -26.17
C ARG A 260 -5.44 -4.44 -26.01
N LYS A 261 -4.70 -4.77 -27.03
CA LYS A 261 -3.24 -4.61 -27.05
C LYS A 261 -2.89 -3.11 -26.98
N LEU A 262 -2.01 -2.75 -26.06
CA LEU A 262 -1.43 -1.42 -25.97
C LEU A 262 -0.02 -1.46 -26.56
N PRO A 263 0.30 -0.62 -27.57
CA PRO A 263 1.55 -0.75 -28.33
C PRO A 263 2.83 -0.63 -27.50
N ALA A 264 2.82 0.22 -26.47
CA ALA A 264 3.98 0.45 -25.61
C ALA A 264 4.06 -0.52 -24.43
N LEU A 265 2.92 -1.13 -24.00
CA LEU A 265 2.85 -1.97 -22.83
C LEU A 265 3.50 -3.32 -23.11
N ARG A 266 4.54 -3.66 -22.36
CA ARG A 266 5.26 -4.93 -22.51
C ARG A 266 5.24 -5.79 -21.26
N ARG A 267 4.88 -5.26 -20.11
CA ARG A 267 4.83 -5.99 -18.85
C ARG A 267 3.69 -5.49 -17.98
N MET A 268 3.02 -6.44 -17.36
CA MET A 268 2.06 -6.20 -16.30
C MET A 268 2.52 -6.95 -15.06
N VAL A 269 2.43 -6.32 -13.89
CA VAL A 269 2.80 -6.92 -12.61
C VAL A 269 1.72 -6.69 -11.57
N SER A 270 1.59 -7.62 -10.65
CA SER A 270 0.56 -7.62 -9.61
C SER A 270 1.13 -8.04 -8.26
N ALA A 271 0.62 -7.49 -7.18
CA ALA A 271 0.94 -7.92 -5.84
C ALA A 271 -0.09 -7.43 -4.81
N GLY A 272 -0.16 -8.12 -3.66
CA GLY A 272 -0.95 -7.72 -2.48
C GLY A 272 -2.15 -8.60 -2.18
N GLU A 273 -2.61 -9.34 -3.15
CA GLU A 273 -3.60 -10.42 -3.07
C GLU A 273 -3.17 -11.52 -4.04
N ALA A 274 -3.79 -12.69 -3.97
CA ALA A 274 -3.60 -13.70 -4.99
C ALA A 274 -4.28 -13.29 -6.30
N LEU A 275 -3.56 -13.40 -7.41
CA LEU A 275 -4.12 -13.21 -8.76
C LEU A 275 -4.54 -14.56 -9.31
N ASP A 276 -5.83 -14.71 -9.61
CA ASP A 276 -6.38 -15.96 -10.11
C ASP A 276 -5.97 -16.27 -11.55
N ALA A 277 -5.85 -17.56 -11.86
CA ALA A 277 -5.41 -18.03 -13.17
C ALA A 277 -6.38 -17.65 -14.31
N GLU A 278 -7.69 -17.53 -14.03
CA GLU A 278 -8.68 -17.13 -15.03
C GLU A 278 -8.44 -15.71 -15.52
N THR A 279 -8.22 -14.77 -14.57
CA THR A 279 -7.88 -13.39 -14.91
C THR A 279 -6.59 -13.32 -15.75
N VAL A 280 -5.54 -14.05 -15.36
CA VAL A 280 -4.29 -14.12 -16.15
C VAL A 280 -4.55 -14.62 -17.56
N ALA A 281 -5.35 -15.69 -17.72
CA ALA A 281 -5.68 -16.27 -19.02
C ALA A 281 -6.45 -15.28 -19.92
N MET A 282 -7.37 -14.47 -19.37
CA MET A 282 -8.09 -13.46 -20.13
C MET A 282 -7.15 -12.41 -20.72
N PHE A 283 -6.20 -11.90 -19.92
CA PHE A 283 -5.19 -10.96 -20.40
C PHE A 283 -4.25 -11.58 -21.43
N SER A 284 -3.81 -12.82 -21.22
CA SER A 284 -2.99 -13.58 -22.18
C SER A 284 -3.69 -13.69 -23.53
N GLN A 285 -4.97 -14.06 -23.54
CA GLN A 285 -5.74 -14.25 -24.78
C GLN A 285 -6.02 -12.95 -25.54
N GLN A 286 -6.38 -11.87 -24.83
CA GLN A 286 -6.86 -10.64 -25.45
C GLN A 286 -5.74 -9.62 -25.69
N MET A 287 -4.79 -9.52 -24.77
CA MET A 287 -3.67 -8.56 -24.85
C MET A 287 -2.35 -9.21 -25.30
N GLY A 288 -2.21 -10.53 -25.16
CA GLY A 288 -0.95 -11.24 -25.40
C GLY A 288 0.08 -10.98 -24.30
N LEU A 289 -0.36 -10.54 -23.13
CA LEU A 289 0.46 -10.27 -21.95
C LEU A 289 -0.17 -10.92 -20.71
N GLU A 290 0.67 -11.42 -19.83
CA GLU A 290 0.26 -12.08 -18.60
C GLU A 290 0.67 -11.24 -17.39
N PRO A 291 -0.27 -10.79 -16.53
CA PRO A 291 0.09 -10.12 -15.28
C PRO A 291 0.93 -11.03 -14.39
N ALA A 292 2.16 -10.63 -14.11
CA ALA A 292 3.14 -11.37 -13.33
C ALA A 292 2.94 -11.09 -11.84
N ASP A 293 2.29 -12.01 -11.13
CA ASP A 293 2.05 -11.87 -9.70
C ASP A 293 3.32 -12.01 -8.87
N GLY A 294 3.32 -11.40 -7.69
CA GLY A 294 4.39 -11.49 -6.73
C GLY A 294 3.89 -11.25 -5.32
N TYR A 295 4.59 -11.80 -4.34
CA TYR A 295 4.18 -11.81 -2.96
C TYR A 295 5.20 -11.13 -2.05
N GLY A 296 4.68 -10.50 -1.01
CA GLY A 296 5.44 -9.94 0.11
C GLY A 296 4.52 -9.27 1.12
N GLN A 297 5.09 -8.94 2.25
CA GLN A 297 4.39 -8.28 3.37
C GLN A 297 4.93 -6.87 3.55
N THR A 298 4.28 -6.08 4.39
CA THR A 298 4.82 -4.77 4.78
C THR A 298 6.19 -4.96 5.43
N GLU A 299 6.32 -5.96 6.30
CA GLU A 299 7.51 -6.27 7.07
C GLU A 299 8.69 -6.79 6.21
N THR A 300 8.40 -7.49 5.13
CA THR A 300 9.44 -8.17 4.33
C THR A 300 9.83 -7.43 3.05
N GLY A 301 8.97 -6.54 2.55
CA GLY A 301 9.04 -6.12 1.16
C GLY A 301 8.61 -7.26 0.22
N GLN A 302 9.08 -7.24 -1.02
CA GLN A 302 8.81 -8.30 -2.00
C GLN A 302 9.68 -9.52 -1.71
N VAL A 303 9.08 -10.71 -1.62
CA VAL A 303 9.76 -11.98 -1.31
C VAL A 303 9.79 -12.91 -2.52
N THR A 304 8.66 -13.05 -3.22
CA THR A 304 8.56 -13.88 -4.41
C THR A 304 7.99 -13.12 -5.59
N ALA A 305 8.24 -13.63 -6.79
CA ALA A 305 7.72 -13.05 -8.02
C ALA A 305 7.72 -14.03 -9.19
N ASN A 306 6.81 -13.83 -10.13
CA ASN A 306 6.97 -14.33 -11.49
C ASN A 306 8.06 -13.48 -12.16
N LEU A 307 9.24 -14.08 -12.31
CA LEU A 307 10.49 -13.37 -12.62
C LEU A 307 10.51 -12.78 -14.05
N VAL A 308 11.23 -11.68 -14.19
CA VAL A 308 11.50 -11.09 -15.51
C VAL A 308 12.27 -12.09 -16.38
N GLY A 309 11.77 -12.33 -17.60
CA GLY A 309 12.41 -13.25 -18.55
C GLY A 309 11.99 -14.71 -18.40
N GLU A 310 11.20 -15.05 -17.39
CA GLU A 310 10.59 -16.37 -17.25
C GLU A 310 9.11 -16.34 -17.65
N PRO A 311 8.54 -17.46 -18.10
CA PRO A 311 7.10 -17.57 -18.34
C PRO A 311 6.33 -17.33 -17.03
N VAL A 312 5.23 -16.59 -17.12
CA VAL A 312 4.31 -16.42 -15.98
C VAL A 312 3.63 -17.75 -15.68
N ARG A 313 3.54 -18.10 -14.42
CA ARG A 313 2.77 -19.24 -13.93
C ARG A 313 1.44 -18.76 -13.37
N PRO A 314 0.33 -18.93 -14.11
CA PRO A 314 -0.98 -18.43 -13.66
C PRO A 314 -1.38 -18.98 -12.30
N GLY A 315 -1.84 -18.07 -11.40
CA GLY A 315 -2.22 -18.42 -10.03
C GLY A 315 -1.04 -18.61 -9.06
N SER A 316 0.20 -18.57 -9.55
CA SER A 316 1.41 -18.63 -8.72
C SER A 316 1.89 -17.23 -8.33
N MET A 317 2.37 -17.08 -7.13
CA MET A 317 3.10 -15.89 -6.69
C MET A 317 4.60 -15.93 -7.06
N GLY A 318 4.97 -16.87 -7.98
CA GLY A 318 6.30 -17.02 -8.54
C GLY A 318 7.31 -17.68 -7.62
N LYS A 319 8.59 -17.43 -7.88
CA LYS A 319 9.74 -17.98 -7.15
C LYS A 319 10.30 -16.97 -6.17
N VAL A 320 11.06 -17.45 -5.20
CA VAL A 320 11.83 -16.58 -4.29
C VAL A 320 12.75 -15.67 -5.09
N LEU A 321 12.74 -14.38 -4.78
CA LEU A 321 13.57 -13.40 -5.47
C LEU A 321 15.08 -13.71 -5.30
N PRO A 322 15.90 -13.48 -6.33
CA PRO A 322 17.33 -13.73 -6.25
C PRO A 322 18.01 -13.02 -5.08
N GLY A 323 18.82 -13.77 -4.36
CA GLY A 323 19.55 -13.26 -3.18
C GLY A 323 18.78 -13.31 -1.86
N LEU A 324 17.47 -13.60 -1.89
CA LEU A 324 16.69 -13.88 -0.69
C LEU A 324 16.75 -15.36 -0.31
N GLU A 325 16.72 -15.65 0.98
CA GLU A 325 16.66 -17.00 1.51
C GLU A 325 15.29 -17.23 2.15
N ALA A 326 14.53 -18.17 1.60
CA ALA A 326 13.24 -18.58 2.13
C ALA A 326 13.18 -20.09 2.29
N ARG A 327 12.29 -20.56 3.18
CA ARG A 327 12.00 -21.97 3.39
C ARG A 327 10.53 -22.19 3.69
N ILE A 328 10.08 -23.43 3.53
CA ILE A 328 8.74 -23.83 3.92
C ILE A 328 8.85 -24.77 5.11
N VAL A 329 8.17 -24.43 6.21
CA VAL A 329 8.14 -25.25 7.42
C VAL A 329 6.68 -25.47 7.80
N GLU A 330 6.27 -26.72 7.83
CA GLU A 330 4.86 -27.11 8.11
C GLU A 330 3.87 -26.39 7.18
N GLY A 331 4.25 -26.19 5.91
CA GLY A 331 3.46 -25.46 4.91
C GLY A 331 3.56 -23.94 4.99
N GLU A 332 4.16 -23.37 6.04
CA GLU A 332 4.32 -21.93 6.22
C GLU A 332 5.59 -21.41 5.53
N LEU A 333 5.45 -20.36 4.72
CA LEU A 333 6.59 -19.65 4.15
C LEU A 333 7.33 -18.86 5.23
N GLN A 334 8.64 -19.03 5.31
CA GLN A 334 9.51 -18.27 6.20
C GLN A 334 10.64 -17.62 5.42
N LEU A 335 10.95 -16.36 5.76
CA LEU A 335 12.03 -15.58 5.15
C LEU A 335 13.18 -15.44 6.16
N ARG A 336 14.43 -15.66 5.72
CA ARG A 336 15.59 -15.30 6.52
C ARG A 336 15.74 -13.78 6.53
N ALA A 337 15.53 -13.16 7.68
CA ALA A 337 15.46 -11.70 7.82
C ALA A 337 16.72 -11.01 7.28
N SER A 338 17.91 -11.54 7.58
CA SER A 338 19.22 -10.98 7.16
C SER A 338 19.48 -11.06 5.66
N SER A 339 18.74 -11.89 4.90
CA SER A 339 18.90 -11.98 3.46
C SER A 339 18.17 -10.86 2.71
N SER A 340 17.21 -10.18 3.35
CA SER A 340 16.40 -9.16 2.71
C SER A 340 16.82 -7.73 3.13
N PRO A 341 17.34 -6.93 2.20
CA PRO A 341 17.63 -5.52 2.49
C PRO A 341 16.37 -4.69 2.73
N THR A 342 15.19 -5.22 2.36
CA THR A 342 13.91 -4.56 2.55
C THR A 342 13.19 -5.02 3.81
N PHE A 343 13.76 -5.93 4.59
CA PHE A 343 13.18 -6.38 5.84
C PHE A 343 13.11 -5.21 6.85
N PHE A 344 11.97 -5.08 7.53
CA PHE A 344 11.73 -3.97 8.46
C PHE A 344 12.68 -3.99 9.66
N SER A 345 12.80 -2.87 10.36
CA SER A 345 13.67 -2.75 11.54
C SER A 345 12.95 -3.05 12.85
N GLY A 346 11.64 -3.21 12.81
CA GLY A 346 10.76 -3.43 13.96
C GLY A 346 9.52 -2.56 13.90
N TYR A 347 8.74 -2.56 14.97
CA TYR A 347 7.51 -1.77 15.06
C TYR A 347 7.70 -0.54 15.97
N LEU A 348 6.84 0.46 15.82
CA LEU A 348 6.84 1.69 16.63
C LEU A 348 6.63 1.45 18.13
N ASP A 349 5.94 0.38 18.50
CA ASP A 349 5.72 -0.03 19.89
C ASP A 349 6.97 -0.60 20.57
N GLY A 350 8.09 -0.65 19.86
CA GLY A 350 9.38 -1.09 20.36
C GLY A 350 9.67 -2.58 20.15
N GLU A 351 8.70 -3.36 19.65
CA GLU A 351 8.96 -4.76 19.34
C GLU A 351 9.97 -4.88 18.18
N ARG A 352 11.04 -5.63 18.44
CA ARG A 352 12.09 -5.95 17.47
C ARG A 352 12.00 -7.43 17.11
N PHE A 353 12.34 -7.72 15.87
CA PHE A 353 12.46 -9.09 15.42
C PHE A 353 13.88 -9.60 15.72
N GLU A 354 13.97 -10.63 16.59
CA GLU A 354 15.25 -11.17 17.05
C GLU A 354 15.56 -12.57 16.52
N SER A 355 14.58 -13.20 15.86
CA SER A 355 14.75 -14.53 15.28
C SER A 355 15.48 -14.46 13.93
N GLU A 356 16.12 -15.53 13.52
CA GLU A 356 16.73 -15.65 12.19
C GLU A 356 15.69 -15.71 11.08
N TRP A 357 14.58 -16.39 11.32
CA TRP A 357 13.53 -16.69 10.33
C TRP A 357 12.22 -15.99 10.67
N TRP A 358 11.79 -15.09 9.80
CA TRP A 358 10.49 -14.45 9.88
C TRP A 358 9.40 -15.43 9.43
N ARG A 359 8.46 -15.70 10.30
CA ARG A 359 7.25 -16.45 10.00
C ARG A 359 6.24 -15.54 9.35
N THR A 360 5.86 -15.84 8.09
CA THR A 360 4.93 -14.97 7.37
C THR A 360 3.47 -15.14 7.80
N GLY A 361 3.15 -16.26 8.43
CA GLY A 361 1.77 -16.66 8.71
C GLY A 361 1.01 -17.10 7.44
N ASP A 362 1.69 -17.19 6.29
CA ASP A 362 1.09 -17.55 5.01
C ASP A 362 1.49 -18.98 4.62
N LEU A 363 0.48 -19.83 4.37
CA LEU A 363 0.66 -21.20 3.92
C LEU A 363 0.85 -21.21 2.40
N VAL A 364 1.83 -21.99 1.96
CA VAL A 364 2.19 -22.08 0.55
C VAL A 364 2.46 -23.53 0.15
N ARG A 365 2.23 -23.82 -1.11
CA ARG A 365 2.65 -25.04 -1.79
C ARG A 365 3.70 -24.70 -2.83
N GLU A 366 4.79 -25.46 -2.87
CA GLU A 366 5.84 -25.34 -3.87
C GLU A 366 5.68 -26.47 -4.92
N GLU A 367 5.81 -26.10 -6.18
CA GLU A 367 5.86 -27.06 -7.29
C GLU A 367 7.31 -27.40 -7.68
N GLU A 368 7.49 -28.44 -8.48
CA GLU A 368 8.81 -28.96 -8.88
C GLU A 368 9.72 -27.91 -9.57
N ASP A 369 9.12 -26.89 -10.20
CA ASP A 369 9.83 -25.78 -10.84
C ASP A 369 10.22 -24.65 -9.87
N GLY A 370 9.92 -24.80 -8.58
CA GLY A 370 10.18 -23.82 -7.52
C GLY A 370 9.16 -22.68 -7.44
N CYS A 371 8.06 -22.77 -8.19
CA CYS A 371 6.97 -21.80 -8.10
C CYS A 371 6.11 -22.04 -6.87
N LEU A 372 5.80 -20.97 -6.15
CA LEU A 372 5.02 -20.98 -4.93
C LEU A 372 3.57 -20.56 -5.20
N TYR A 373 2.64 -21.27 -4.59
CA TYR A 373 1.21 -21.00 -4.66
C TYR A 373 0.68 -20.73 -3.26
N PHE A 374 -0.07 -19.65 -3.11
CA PHE A 374 -0.71 -19.29 -1.84
C PHE A 374 -1.88 -20.21 -1.55
N GLU A 375 -1.92 -20.83 -0.37
CA GLU A 375 -2.99 -21.74 0.06
C GLU A 375 -3.89 -21.15 1.15
N GLY A 376 -3.39 -20.18 1.90
CA GLY A 376 -4.18 -19.53 2.95
C GLY A 376 -3.32 -18.80 3.97
N ARG A 377 -3.97 -18.34 5.04
CA ARG A 377 -3.29 -17.73 6.17
C ARG A 377 -3.50 -18.56 7.44
N ASN A 378 -2.49 -18.53 8.28
CA ASN A 378 -2.60 -19.05 9.64
C ASN A 378 -3.44 -18.12 10.54
N ASP A 379 -3.50 -16.84 10.19
CA ASP A 379 -4.32 -15.84 10.85
C ASP A 379 -5.58 -15.50 10.01
N ASP A 380 -6.51 -14.77 10.60
CA ASP A 380 -7.81 -14.48 9.99
C ASP A 380 -7.86 -13.15 9.22
N ILE A 381 -6.71 -12.62 8.77
CA ILE A 381 -6.70 -11.34 8.03
C ILE A 381 -7.48 -11.46 6.72
N ILE A 382 -8.36 -10.49 6.48
CA ILE A 382 -9.22 -10.43 5.29
C ILE A 382 -8.50 -9.62 4.22
N ALA A 383 -8.08 -10.30 3.15
CA ALA A 383 -7.48 -9.64 1.97
C ALA A 383 -8.60 -9.26 1.00
N SER A 384 -8.93 -7.97 0.91
CA SER A 384 -9.98 -7.45 0.02
C SER A 384 -9.44 -6.30 -0.83
N SER A 385 -9.47 -6.44 -2.14
CA SER A 385 -9.04 -5.39 -3.08
C SER A 385 -7.63 -4.84 -2.80
N GLY A 386 -6.67 -5.69 -2.42
CA GLY A 386 -5.31 -5.29 -2.04
C GLY A 386 -5.18 -4.71 -0.63
N TYR A 387 -6.29 -4.53 0.05
CA TYR A 387 -6.33 -4.12 1.44
C TYR A 387 -6.21 -5.34 2.36
N ARG A 388 -5.33 -5.26 3.34
CA ARG A 388 -5.27 -6.21 4.44
C ARG A 388 -6.12 -5.64 5.56
N ILE A 389 -7.23 -6.30 5.84
CA ILE A 389 -8.22 -5.85 6.83
C ILE A 389 -8.17 -6.80 8.01
N GLY A 390 -7.80 -6.27 9.17
CA GLY A 390 -7.86 -7.01 10.41
C GLY A 390 -9.31 -7.24 10.83
N PRO A 391 -9.74 -8.50 11.10
CA PRO A 391 -11.08 -8.74 11.59
C PRO A 391 -11.45 -7.89 12.81
N ALA A 392 -10.54 -7.73 13.74
CA ALA A 392 -10.78 -6.98 14.96
C ALA A 392 -11.07 -5.50 14.74
N GLU A 393 -10.50 -4.87 13.71
CA GLU A 393 -10.80 -3.48 13.35
C GLU A 393 -12.25 -3.32 12.88
N VAL A 394 -12.73 -4.28 12.10
CA VAL A 394 -14.13 -4.32 11.63
C VAL A 394 -15.06 -4.61 12.79
N GLU A 395 -14.69 -5.58 13.63
CA GLU A 395 -15.45 -5.97 14.81
C GLU A 395 -15.56 -4.81 15.80
N ALA A 396 -14.50 -4.06 16.04
CA ALA A 396 -14.52 -2.87 16.90
C ALA A 396 -15.47 -1.78 16.34
N ALA A 397 -15.43 -1.54 15.03
CA ALA A 397 -16.34 -0.60 14.39
C ALA A 397 -17.80 -1.04 14.52
N LEU A 398 -18.10 -2.33 14.34
CA LEU A 398 -19.44 -2.88 14.53
C LEU A 398 -19.90 -2.80 16.00
N LEU A 399 -19.03 -3.15 16.94
CA LEU A 399 -19.32 -3.13 18.37
C LEU A 399 -19.56 -1.72 18.93
N SER A 400 -19.08 -0.68 18.28
CA SER A 400 -19.39 0.71 18.63
C SER A 400 -20.85 1.10 18.31
N HIS A 401 -21.54 0.30 17.50
CA HIS A 401 -22.95 0.53 17.21
C HIS A 401 -23.85 0.01 18.35
N PRO A 402 -24.84 0.81 18.84
CA PRO A 402 -25.62 0.46 20.03
C PRO A 402 -26.45 -0.83 19.88
N ALA A 403 -26.82 -1.23 18.68
CA ALA A 403 -27.60 -2.45 18.44
C ALA A 403 -26.77 -3.74 18.55
N ILE A 404 -25.43 -3.68 18.53
CA ILE A 404 -24.55 -4.86 18.43
C ILE A 404 -24.10 -5.34 19.79
N ALA A 405 -24.33 -6.63 20.08
CA ALA A 405 -23.83 -7.32 21.25
C ALA A 405 -22.47 -8.00 20.99
N GLU A 406 -22.37 -8.71 19.87
CA GLU A 406 -21.15 -9.40 19.45
C GLU A 406 -20.98 -9.25 17.91
N ALA A 407 -19.72 -9.23 17.47
CA ALA A 407 -19.39 -9.17 16.06
C ALA A 407 -18.20 -10.08 15.73
N ALA A 408 -18.24 -10.70 14.57
CA ALA A 408 -17.12 -11.41 13.97
C ALA A 408 -17.00 -11.03 12.51
N ALA A 409 -15.80 -10.75 12.05
CA ALA A 409 -15.51 -10.46 10.65
C ALA A 409 -14.69 -11.60 10.04
N VAL A 410 -15.10 -12.04 8.85
CA VAL A 410 -14.44 -13.10 8.10
C VAL A 410 -14.35 -12.74 6.62
N SER A 411 -13.47 -13.42 5.92
CA SER A 411 -13.39 -13.35 4.46
C SER A 411 -14.56 -14.11 3.83
N ALA A 412 -15.23 -13.51 2.85
CA ALA A 412 -16.17 -14.19 1.97
C ALA A 412 -15.70 -14.04 0.52
N PRO A 413 -15.80 -15.11 -0.32
CA PRO A 413 -15.41 -15.04 -1.73
C PRO A 413 -16.21 -13.98 -2.49
N ASP A 414 -15.53 -13.22 -3.33
CA ASP A 414 -16.15 -12.24 -4.23
C ASP A 414 -15.48 -12.31 -5.60
N PRO A 415 -16.26 -12.44 -6.69
CA PRO A 415 -15.71 -12.66 -8.03
C PRO A 415 -14.94 -11.45 -8.60
N GLU A 416 -15.18 -10.24 -8.12
CA GLU A 416 -14.46 -9.04 -8.59
C GLU A 416 -13.28 -8.69 -7.65
N ARG A 417 -13.47 -8.90 -6.34
CA ARG A 417 -12.52 -8.44 -5.32
C ARG A 417 -11.64 -9.55 -4.75
N GLY A 418 -11.83 -10.79 -5.22
CA GLY A 418 -11.22 -11.98 -4.65
C GLY A 418 -11.89 -12.34 -3.34
N ALA A 419 -11.95 -11.42 -2.40
CA ALA A 419 -12.72 -11.56 -1.18
C ALA A 419 -13.29 -10.20 -0.73
N VAL A 420 -14.33 -10.27 0.10
CA VAL A 420 -14.94 -9.13 0.78
C VAL A 420 -15.08 -9.41 2.27
N VAL A 421 -15.23 -8.34 3.03
CA VAL A 421 -15.53 -8.44 4.45
C VAL A 421 -16.97 -8.89 4.61
N ARG A 422 -17.15 -10.03 5.26
CA ARG A 422 -18.44 -10.52 5.75
C ARG A 422 -18.43 -10.40 7.27
N ALA A 423 -19.40 -9.69 7.80
CA ALA A 423 -19.65 -9.57 9.23
C ALA A 423 -20.78 -10.51 9.66
N VAL A 424 -20.56 -11.25 10.73
CA VAL A 424 -21.59 -12.00 11.42
C VAL A 424 -21.79 -11.34 12.78
N VAL A 425 -22.99 -10.85 13.05
CA VAL A 425 -23.27 -10.04 14.24
C VAL A 425 -24.40 -10.63 15.08
N VAL A 426 -24.27 -10.50 16.40
CA VAL A 426 -25.31 -10.80 17.38
C VAL A 426 -25.89 -9.48 17.86
N LEU A 427 -27.20 -9.31 17.74
CA LEU A 427 -27.90 -8.11 18.20
C LEU A 427 -28.15 -8.15 19.71
N ARG A 428 -28.14 -6.99 20.37
CA ARG A 428 -28.56 -6.86 21.78
C ARG A 428 -30.03 -7.18 21.99
N ASP A 429 -30.86 -6.75 21.01
CA ASP A 429 -32.26 -7.11 20.95
C ASP A 429 -32.50 -7.97 19.69
N SER A 430 -32.74 -9.24 19.89
CA SER A 430 -32.99 -10.19 18.81
C SER A 430 -34.25 -9.87 18.00
N ALA A 431 -35.20 -9.11 18.54
CA ALA A 431 -36.40 -8.65 17.82
C ALA A 431 -36.04 -7.63 16.72
N ALA A 432 -34.93 -6.94 16.81
CA ALA A 432 -34.44 -6.03 15.76
C ALA A 432 -33.87 -6.77 14.52
N ALA A 433 -33.64 -8.08 14.62
CA ALA A 433 -33.23 -8.95 13.51
C ALA A 433 -34.37 -9.33 12.55
N GLY A 434 -35.51 -8.62 12.59
CA GLY A 434 -36.75 -8.96 11.87
C GLY A 434 -36.51 -9.45 10.44
N ASP A 435 -37.25 -10.50 10.05
CA ASP A 435 -37.27 -11.01 8.68
C ASP A 435 -37.92 -9.96 7.74
N GLY A 436 -37.17 -9.50 6.74
CA GLY A 436 -37.68 -8.60 5.72
C GLY A 436 -37.05 -7.21 5.67
N ALA A 437 -37.86 -6.18 5.39
CA ALA A 437 -37.37 -4.80 5.11
C ALA A 437 -36.60 -4.16 6.28
N ASP A 438 -36.95 -4.45 7.51
CA ASP A 438 -36.33 -3.88 8.71
C ASP A 438 -34.92 -4.46 8.96
N GLY A 439 -34.72 -5.77 8.77
CA GLY A 439 -33.42 -6.40 8.84
C GLY A 439 -32.45 -5.88 7.78
N GLU A 440 -32.92 -5.69 6.55
CA GLU A 440 -32.11 -5.12 5.47
C GLU A 440 -31.80 -3.62 5.69
N ALA A 441 -32.67 -2.87 6.35
CA ALA A 441 -32.40 -1.50 6.75
C ALA A 441 -31.30 -1.43 7.79
N LEU A 442 -31.34 -2.28 8.82
CA LEU A 442 -30.30 -2.35 9.85
C LEU A 442 -28.94 -2.79 9.28
N LYS A 443 -28.91 -3.76 8.34
CA LYS A 443 -27.65 -4.14 7.67
C LYS A 443 -27.01 -2.95 6.95
N ARG A 444 -27.81 -2.15 6.23
CA ARG A 444 -27.34 -0.93 5.56
C ARG A 444 -26.83 0.12 6.55
N GLU A 445 -27.54 0.30 7.65
CA GLU A 445 -27.15 1.20 8.74
C GLU A 445 -25.79 0.79 9.34
N LEU A 446 -25.60 -0.49 9.65
CA LEU A 446 -24.32 -1.01 10.16
C LEU A 446 -23.15 -0.81 9.18
N ILE A 447 -23.38 -1.03 7.88
CA ILE A 447 -22.39 -0.77 6.85
C ILE A 447 -22.04 0.74 6.78
N ALA A 448 -23.06 1.59 6.86
CA ALA A 448 -22.87 3.05 6.85
C ALA A 448 -22.12 3.51 8.10
N HIS A 449 -22.51 3.01 9.28
CA HIS A 449 -21.81 3.27 10.54
C HIS A 449 -20.32 2.89 10.47
N CYS A 450 -20.00 1.69 9.98
CA CYS A 450 -18.61 1.27 9.81
C CYS A 450 -17.82 2.20 8.87
N ARG A 451 -18.45 2.76 7.82
CA ARG A 451 -17.81 3.73 6.92
C ARG A 451 -17.59 5.09 7.56
N GLU A 452 -18.40 5.43 8.55
CA GLU A 452 -18.30 6.70 9.27
C GLU A 452 -17.21 6.65 10.34
N VAL A 453 -17.16 5.56 11.13
CA VAL A 453 -16.23 5.43 12.25
C VAL A 453 -14.87 4.82 11.89
N SER A 454 -14.73 4.25 10.69
CA SER A 454 -13.48 3.67 10.21
C SER A 454 -13.27 3.92 8.71
N ALA A 455 -12.09 3.55 8.19
CA ALA A 455 -11.81 3.72 6.76
C ALA A 455 -12.80 2.94 5.88
N PRO A 456 -13.38 3.54 4.83
CA PRO A 456 -14.46 2.95 4.02
C PRO A 456 -14.16 1.56 3.45
N TYR A 457 -12.88 1.23 3.18
CA TYR A 457 -12.49 -0.08 2.66
C TYR A 457 -12.59 -1.20 3.70
N LYS A 458 -12.64 -0.88 5.00
CA LYS A 458 -12.83 -1.85 6.10
C LYS A 458 -14.29 -2.23 6.31
N ALA A 459 -15.23 -1.41 5.84
CA ALA A 459 -16.66 -1.65 6.05
C ALA A 459 -17.10 -2.98 5.42
N PRO A 460 -17.91 -3.80 6.14
CA PRO A 460 -18.41 -5.05 5.62
C PRO A 460 -19.29 -4.82 4.39
N ARG A 461 -19.23 -5.76 3.45
CA ARG A 461 -20.15 -5.79 2.29
C ARG A 461 -21.29 -6.76 2.48
N ILE A 462 -21.08 -7.75 3.33
CA ILE A 462 -22.08 -8.73 3.72
C ILE A 462 -22.23 -8.62 5.24
N VAL A 463 -23.46 -8.53 5.70
CA VAL A 463 -23.80 -8.56 7.12
C VAL A 463 -24.85 -9.62 7.34
N ASP A 464 -24.55 -10.59 8.19
CA ASP A 464 -25.45 -11.65 8.60
C ASP A 464 -25.76 -11.54 10.08
N PHE A 465 -26.99 -11.79 10.46
CA PHE A 465 -27.41 -11.89 11.85
C PHE A 465 -27.29 -13.33 12.34
N ALA A 466 -26.77 -13.54 13.54
CA ALA A 466 -26.72 -14.82 14.20
C ALA A 466 -27.28 -14.71 15.62
N ALA A 467 -27.84 -15.81 16.12
CA ALA A 467 -28.28 -15.88 17.51
C ALA A 467 -27.08 -15.90 18.48
N GLU A 468 -25.99 -16.54 18.07
CA GLU A 468 -24.74 -16.64 18.81
C GLU A 468 -23.54 -16.82 17.85
N LEU A 469 -22.34 -16.44 18.27
CA LEU A 469 -21.13 -16.70 17.52
C LEU A 469 -20.48 -18.03 18.00
N PRO A 470 -19.93 -18.86 17.09
CA PRO A 470 -19.21 -20.07 17.47
C PRO A 470 -17.94 -19.72 18.26
N LYS A 471 -17.78 -20.30 19.45
CA LYS A 471 -16.65 -20.03 20.35
C LYS A 471 -15.86 -21.30 20.66
N THR A 472 -14.60 -21.13 20.99
CA THR A 472 -13.77 -22.17 21.62
C THR A 472 -14.19 -22.40 23.08
N THR A 473 -13.69 -23.45 23.68
CA THR A 473 -13.87 -23.70 25.13
C THR A 473 -13.30 -22.60 26.03
N THR A 474 -12.40 -21.77 25.48
CA THR A 474 -11.81 -20.61 26.17
C THR A 474 -12.53 -19.27 25.80
N GLY A 475 -13.67 -19.31 25.12
CA GLY A 475 -14.49 -18.14 24.76
C GLY A 475 -14.02 -17.36 23.54
N LYS A 476 -12.98 -17.78 22.82
CA LYS A 476 -12.51 -17.12 21.59
C LYS A 476 -13.41 -17.50 20.41
N ILE A 477 -13.74 -16.53 19.56
CA ILE A 477 -14.52 -16.72 18.34
C ILE A 477 -13.79 -17.65 17.37
N ARG A 478 -14.48 -18.68 16.89
CA ARG A 478 -13.99 -19.64 15.89
C ARG A 478 -14.32 -19.15 14.48
N ARG A 479 -13.53 -18.19 13.96
CA ARG A 479 -13.78 -17.57 12.64
C ARG A 479 -13.81 -18.57 11.49
N ALA A 480 -13.03 -19.65 11.58
CA ALA A 480 -13.05 -20.73 10.59
C ALA A 480 -14.43 -21.38 10.43
N ALA A 481 -15.26 -21.38 11.46
CA ALA A 481 -16.63 -21.90 11.41
C ALA A 481 -17.66 -20.92 10.83
N LEU A 482 -17.23 -19.68 10.53
CA LEU A 482 -18.05 -18.63 9.93
C LEU A 482 -17.72 -18.37 8.44
N ARG A 483 -16.70 -19.02 7.92
CA ARG A 483 -16.27 -18.95 6.50
C ARG A 483 -17.14 -19.81 5.59
#